data_8838696639458c6bf993ee6d6821bac7
#
_entry.id   8838696639458c6bf993ee6d6821bac7
#
_cell.length_a   1.000
_cell.length_b   1.000
_cell.length_c   1.000
_cell.angle_alpha   90.00
_cell.angle_beta   90.00
_cell.angle_gamma   90.00
#
_symmetry.space_group_name_H-M   'P 1'
#
loop_
_entity.id
_entity.type
_entity.pdbx_description
1 polymer ?
#
loop_
_entity_poly.entity_id
_entity_poly.type
_entity_poly.pdbx_seq_one_letter_code
_entity_poly.pdbx_strand_id
1 'polypeptide(L)'
;MAGLATSSAEMDLDRPNIEEYLTGESIREAPKKLHLRDLLDISPMLEEAAGAIVDDSFTRCFKSNPSEPWNWNIYLFPLWCLGVGFRYGILFPFRVIILVAGWIVFFAAFSLVHFLLGELNKWKREIERKLVVMICSVFVASWTAVIKYHGPRPSMRPQQVFVANHTSMIDFIILEQMTAFAVIMQKHPGWVGFIQKIIVASLGCIWFNRTEAEDREIVARKLREHIQGVDSNPLLIFPEGTCVNNHYTVMFKKGAFELDCAVCPVAIKYNKIFVDAFWNSKKQSFTMHLVQLMTSWAVVCDVWYLEPQYIRPGETPIEFAERVQDMISVRAGLKKVPWDGYLKYFRPSPKLIERKQQIFAESVLQRLEEK
;
A
#
# COMPACT_ATOMS: atom_id res chain seq x y z
N MET A 1 23.08 33.98 32.45
CA MET A 1 22.26 35.20 32.31
C MET A 1 22.00 35.43 30.84
N ALA A 2 20.77 35.70 30.49
CA ALA A 2 20.20 36.03 29.17
C ALA A 2 20.27 34.89 28.16
N GLY A 3 19.24 34.23 27.69
CA GLY A 3 17.88 34.69 27.41
C GLY A 3 17.73 34.70 25.90
N LEU A 4 17.50 33.54 25.26
CA LEU A 4 17.12 33.43 23.85
C LEU A 4 15.68 32.98 23.78
N ALA A 5 14.82 33.95 23.46
CA ALA A 5 13.42 33.74 23.17
C ALA A 5 13.29 33.05 21.81
N THR A 6 12.73 31.88 21.80
CA THR A 6 12.27 31.20 20.59
C THR A 6 10.85 31.65 20.28
N SER A 7 10.70 32.37 19.17
CA SER A 7 9.42 32.68 18.58
C SER A 7 8.85 31.41 17.93
N SER A 8 7.94 30.76 18.64
CA SER A 8 7.07 29.72 18.08
C SER A 8 5.89 30.41 17.41
N ALA A 9 5.86 30.41 16.08
CA ALA A 9 4.64 30.68 15.33
C ALA A 9 3.69 29.51 15.55
N GLU A 10 2.71 29.69 16.43
CA GLU A 10 1.56 28.81 16.60
C GLU A 10 0.76 28.79 15.30
N MET A 11 0.78 27.66 14.66
CA MET A 11 -0.21 27.30 13.67
C MET A 11 -1.39 26.71 14.44
N ASP A 12 -2.38 27.55 14.66
CA ASP A 12 -3.65 27.24 15.34
C ASP A 12 -4.40 26.18 14.50
N LEU A 13 -4.19 24.94 14.86
CA LEU A 13 -4.98 23.82 14.39
C LEU A 13 -6.05 23.61 15.46
N ASP A 14 -7.28 24.02 15.15
CA ASP A 14 -8.50 23.70 15.91
C ASP A 14 -8.45 22.25 16.41
N ARG A 15 -7.92 22.05 17.59
CA ARG A 15 -8.09 20.83 18.39
C ARG A 15 -9.41 20.99 19.13
N PRO A 16 -10.41 20.15 18.90
CA PRO A 16 -11.58 20.16 19.75
C PRO A 16 -11.14 19.85 21.17
N ASN A 17 -11.52 20.75 22.07
CA ASN A 17 -11.19 20.69 23.49
C ASN A 17 -11.78 19.41 24.10
N ILE A 18 -10.92 18.47 24.47
CA ILE A 18 -11.32 17.17 25.03
C ILE A 18 -12.03 17.35 26.39
N GLU A 19 -11.81 18.46 27.07
CA GLU A 19 -12.50 18.76 28.35
C GLU A 19 -13.99 19.06 28.17
N GLU A 20 -14.42 19.54 27.00
CA GLU A 20 -15.83 19.83 26.71
C GLU A 20 -16.66 18.55 26.49
N TYR A 21 -16.00 17.44 26.18
CA TYR A 21 -16.65 16.12 26.05
C TYR A 21 -16.82 15.40 27.40
N LEU A 22 -16.12 15.82 28.45
CA LEU A 22 -16.18 15.17 29.76
C LEU A 22 -17.11 15.87 30.74
N THR A 23 -17.57 17.08 30.43
CA THR A 23 -18.57 17.82 31.20
C THR A 23 -19.95 17.82 30.58
N GLY A 24 -20.27 16.76 29.82
CA GLY A 24 -21.61 16.53 29.29
C GLY A 24 -22.63 16.45 30.43
N GLU A 25 -23.09 17.59 30.89
CA GLU A 25 -24.39 17.67 31.57
C GLU A 25 -25.44 17.10 30.60
N SER A 26 -25.88 15.92 30.92
CA SER A 26 -27.05 15.32 30.30
C SER A 26 -28.23 16.25 30.54
N ILE A 27 -28.47 17.16 29.60
CA ILE A 27 -29.76 17.86 29.52
C ILE A 27 -30.76 16.72 29.29
N ARG A 28 -31.43 16.31 30.37
CA ARG A 28 -32.61 15.45 30.29
C ARG A 28 -33.66 16.26 29.53
N GLU A 29 -33.67 16.13 28.20
CA GLU A 29 -34.83 16.57 27.42
C GLU A 29 -36.06 15.87 27.99
N ALA A 30 -37.06 16.66 28.34
CA ALA A 30 -38.37 16.14 28.76
C ALA A 30 -38.89 15.17 27.69
N PRO A 31 -39.53 14.04 28.04
CA PRO A 31 -39.93 13.04 27.08
C PRO A 31 -40.86 13.69 26.06
N LYS A 32 -40.37 13.89 24.84
CA LYS A 32 -41.18 14.29 23.69
C LYS A 32 -42.33 13.27 23.60
N LYS A 33 -43.57 13.75 23.64
CA LYS A 33 -44.73 12.91 23.34
C LYS A 33 -44.54 12.35 21.93
N LEU A 34 -44.17 11.09 21.84
CA LEU A 34 -44.07 10.36 20.58
C LEU A 34 -45.46 10.29 19.95
N HIS A 35 -45.68 11.01 18.87
CA HIS A 35 -46.85 10.86 18.03
C HIS A 35 -46.67 9.65 17.11
N LEU A 36 -47.72 8.96 16.76
CA LEU A 36 -47.72 7.83 15.83
C LEU A 36 -47.05 8.20 14.48
N ARG A 37 -47.13 9.47 14.11
CA ARG A 37 -46.46 10.06 12.94
C ARG A 37 -44.94 10.00 13.02
N ASP A 38 -44.37 10.22 14.23
CA ASP A 38 -42.91 10.19 14.46
C ASP A 38 -42.37 8.75 14.39
N LEU A 39 -43.21 7.76 14.72
CA LEU A 39 -42.89 6.32 14.58
C LEU A 39 -42.95 5.84 13.13
N LEU A 40 -43.72 6.52 12.28
CA LEU A 40 -43.84 6.22 10.86
C LEU A 40 -42.90 7.04 9.97
N ASP A 41 -42.21 8.04 10.57
CA ASP A 41 -41.23 8.83 9.85
C ASP A 41 -39.91 8.07 9.75
N ILE A 42 -39.69 7.45 8.59
CA ILE A 42 -38.45 6.73 8.25
C ILE A 42 -37.36 7.66 7.72
N SER A 43 -37.60 8.97 7.54
CA SER A 43 -36.65 9.92 6.97
C SER A 43 -35.33 9.96 7.73
N PRO A 44 -35.29 10.00 9.09
CA PRO A 44 -34.03 10.00 9.82
C PRO A 44 -33.21 8.73 9.59
N MET A 45 -33.88 7.57 9.52
CA MET A 45 -33.20 6.29 9.24
C MET A 45 -32.63 6.25 7.82
N LEU A 46 -33.35 6.82 6.85
CA LEU A 46 -32.88 6.91 5.47
C LEU A 46 -31.69 7.88 5.33
N GLU A 47 -31.73 9.01 6.05
CA GLU A 47 -30.61 9.97 6.08
C GLU A 47 -29.36 9.34 6.71
N GLU A 48 -29.50 8.63 7.84
CA GLU A 48 -28.41 7.92 8.47
C GLU A 48 -27.84 6.82 7.57
N ALA A 49 -28.70 6.04 6.94
CA ALA A 49 -28.29 5.00 5.99
C ALA A 49 -27.58 5.59 4.78
N ALA A 50 -28.08 6.69 4.22
CA ALA A 50 -27.45 7.39 3.10
C ALA A 50 -26.08 7.97 3.51
N GLY A 51 -25.99 8.57 4.70
CA GLY A 51 -24.74 9.03 5.29
C GLY A 51 -23.72 7.90 5.44
N ALA A 52 -24.15 6.75 5.99
CA ALA A 52 -23.29 5.57 6.14
C ALA A 52 -22.78 5.02 4.79
N ILE A 53 -23.63 5.02 3.76
CA ILE A 53 -23.24 4.60 2.40
C ILE A 53 -22.21 5.54 1.82
N VAL A 54 -22.37 6.85 1.99
CA VAL A 54 -21.40 7.86 1.53
C VAL A 54 -20.08 7.71 2.26
N ASP A 55 -20.08 7.55 3.57
CA ASP A 55 -18.87 7.36 4.37
C ASP A 55 -18.15 6.06 4.01
N ASP A 56 -18.91 4.96 3.78
CA ASP A 56 -18.34 3.70 3.34
C ASP A 56 -17.65 3.84 1.98
N SER A 57 -18.19 4.67 1.09
CA SER A 57 -17.60 4.88 -0.23
C SER A 57 -16.15 5.35 -0.16
N PHE A 58 -15.78 6.21 0.81
CA PHE A 58 -14.41 6.70 1.01
C PHE A 58 -13.47 5.65 1.61
N THR A 59 -13.97 4.81 2.49
CA THR A 59 -13.15 3.85 3.25
C THR A 59 -13.07 2.48 2.61
N ARG A 60 -13.95 2.18 1.65
CA ARG A 60 -14.06 0.87 0.99
C ARG A 60 -12.75 0.37 0.39
N CYS A 61 -11.97 1.24 -0.24
CA CYS A 61 -10.68 0.89 -0.84
C CYS A 61 -9.58 0.57 0.19
N PHE A 62 -9.79 0.87 1.47
CA PHE A 62 -8.87 0.62 2.58
C PHE A 62 -9.34 -0.46 3.55
N LYS A 63 -10.42 -1.14 3.24
CA LYS A 63 -10.94 -2.26 4.04
C LYS A 63 -10.55 -3.59 3.39
N SER A 64 -10.14 -4.55 4.22
CA SER A 64 -10.07 -5.95 3.78
C SER A 64 -11.46 -6.43 3.46
N ASN A 65 -11.64 -7.16 2.38
CA ASN A 65 -12.91 -7.81 2.14
C ASN A 65 -13.10 -8.92 3.17
N PRO A 66 -14.29 -9.02 3.78
CA PRO A 66 -14.58 -10.17 4.60
C PRO A 66 -14.39 -11.45 3.77
N SER A 67 -13.87 -12.49 4.39
CA SER A 67 -13.94 -13.83 3.82
C SER A 67 -15.40 -14.16 3.59
N GLU A 68 -15.71 -14.81 2.47
CA GLU A 68 -17.07 -15.32 2.26
C GLU A 68 -17.46 -16.20 3.44
N PRO A 69 -18.73 -16.12 3.90
CA PRO A 69 -19.17 -16.92 5.02
C PRO A 69 -18.99 -18.40 4.68
N TRP A 70 -18.40 -19.12 5.62
CA TRP A 70 -18.23 -20.55 5.49
C TRP A 70 -19.63 -21.22 5.36
N ASN A 71 -19.84 -21.92 4.26
CA ASN A 71 -21.01 -22.77 4.12
C ASN A 71 -20.74 -24.08 4.86
N TRP A 72 -21.23 -24.17 6.11
CA TRP A 72 -21.03 -25.33 6.98
C TRP A 72 -21.65 -26.57 6.34
N ASN A 73 -20.79 -27.45 5.88
CA ASN A 73 -21.16 -28.75 5.38
C ASN A 73 -20.47 -29.83 6.21
N ILE A 74 -21.26 -30.71 6.82
CA ILE A 74 -20.75 -31.76 7.72
C ILE A 74 -19.74 -32.67 7.01
N TYR A 75 -19.86 -32.85 5.71
CA TYR A 75 -18.95 -33.68 4.92
C TYR A 75 -17.59 -33.02 4.72
N LEU A 76 -17.54 -31.70 4.64
CA LEU A 76 -16.32 -30.93 4.43
C LEU A 76 -15.59 -30.58 5.72
N PHE A 77 -16.29 -30.66 6.87
CA PHE A 77 -15.72 -30.28 8.16
C PHE A 77 -14.47 -31.13 8.54
N PRO A 78 -14.48 -32.48 8.45
CA PRO A 78 -13.29 -33.26 8.73
C PRO A 78 -12.12 -32.92 7.81
N LEU A 79 -12.40 -32.72 6.52
CA LEU A 79 -11.38 -32.32 5.55
C LEU A 79 -10.80 -30.93 5.86
N TRP A 80 -11.65 -29.99 6.30
CA TRP A 80 -11.21 -28.67 6.75
C TRP A 80 -10.32 -28.78 7.99
N CYS A 81 -10.69 -29.60 8.99
CA CYS A 81 -9.87 -29.86 10.19
C CYS A 81 -8.49 -30.43 9.82
N LEU A 82 -8.44 -31.41 8.92
CA LEU A 82 -7.19 -31.97 8.40
C LEU A 82 -6.36 -30.90 7.70
N GLY A 83 -6.99 -30.06 6.89
CA GLY A 83 -6.34 -28.95 6.23
C GLY A 83 -5.76 -27.91 7.19
N VAL A 84 -6.47 -27.59 8.27
CA VAL A 84 -5.97 -26.73 9.36
C VAL A 84 -4.78 -27.38 10.04
N GLY A 85 -4.92 -28.66 10.46
CA GLY A 85 -3.82 -29.40 11.09
C GLY A 85 -2.57 -29.45 10.21
N PHE A 86 -2.71 -29.71 8.94
CA PHE A 86 -1.60 -29.71 7.99
C PHE A 86 -0.94 -28.33 7.83
N ARG A 87 -1.73 -27.26 7.66
CA ARG A 87 -1.20 -25.90 7.47
C ARG A 87 -0.41 -25.43 8.70
N TYR A 88 -0.97 -25.60 9.89
CA TYR A 88 -0.35 -25.08 11.11
C TYR A 88 0.68 -26.05 11.72
N GLY A 89 0.50 -27.36 11.56
CA GLY A 89 1.38 -28.37 12.14
C GLY A 89 2.57 -28.73 11.27
N ILE A 90 2.46 -28.66 9.96
CA ILE A 90 3.50 -29.08 9.01
C ILE A 90 3.98 -27.91 8.16
N LEU A 91 3.08 -27.29 7.42
CA LEU A 91 3.45 -26.31 6.40
C LEU A 91 4.05 -25.04 7.03
N PHE A 92 3.43 -24.52 8.07
CA PHE A 92 3.90 -23.30 8.74
C PHE A 92 5.28 -23.49 9.41
N PRO A 93 5.53 -24.54 10.24
CA PRO A 93 6.86 -24.78 10.80
C PRO A 93 7.93 -24.95 9.73
N PHE A 94 7.65 -25.70 8.67
CA PHE A 94 8.58 -25.87 7.55
C PHE A 94 8.94 -24.54 6.87
N ARG A 95 7.96 -23.67 6.65
CA ARG A 95 8.17 -22.34 6.09
C ARG A 95 8.98 -21.43 7.01
N VAL A 96 8.76 -21.51 8.31
CA VAL A 96 9.58 -20.79 9.30
C VAL A 96 11.02 -21.25 9.24
N ILE A 97 11.27 -22.56 9.15
CA ILE A 97 12.63 -23.10 9.01
C ILE A 97 13.30 -22.58 7.74
N ILE A 98 12.61 -22.58 6.59
CA ILE A 98 13.13 -22.04 5.33
C ILE A 98 13.50 -20.56 5.50
N LEU A 99 12.62 -19.77 6.09
CA LEU A 99 12.83 -18.34 6.28
C LEU A 99 14.02 -18.07 7.21
N VAL A 100 14.11 -18.77 8.34
CA VAL A 100 15.21 -18.61 9.30
C VAL A 100 16.53 -19.07 8.69
N ALA A 101 16.57 -20.22 8.03
CA ALA A 101 17.76 -20.72 7.35
C ALA A 101 18.22 -19.72 6.25
N GLY A 102 17.28 -19.20 5.46
CA GLY A 102 17.56 -18.18 4.44
C GLY A 102 18.17 -16.90 5.03
N TRP A 103 17.65 -16.42 6.18
CA TRP A 103 18.22 -15.28 6.87
C TRP A 103 19.64 -15.54 7.40
N ILE A 104 19.90 -16.73 7.97
CA ILE A 104 21.23 -17.11 8.45
C ILE A 104 22.23 -17.09 7.29
N VAL A 105 21.88 -17.72 6.17
CA VAL A 105 22.73 -17.75 4.96
C VAL A 105 22.93 -16.34 4.42
N PHE A 106 21.88 -15.54 4.35
CA PHE A 106 21.94 -14.15 3.89
C PHE A 106 22.91 -13.31 4.74
N PHE A 107 22.73 -13.28 6.06
CA PHE A 107 23.58 -12.48 6.94
C PHE A 107 25.04 -12.97 6.94
N ALA A 108 25.28 -14.27 6.90
CA ALA A 108 26.63 -14.81 6.81
C ALA A 108 27.30 -14.37 5.49
N ALA A 109 26.63 -14.56 4.36
CA ALA A 109 27.18 -14.19 3.06
C ALA A 109 27.32 -12.66 2.90
N PHE A 110 26.32 -11.90 3.35
CA PHE A 110 26.36 -10.42 3.28
C PHE A 110 27.49 -9.85 4.14
N SER A 111 27.66 -10.33 5.38
CA SER A 111 28.77 -9.92 6.24
C SER A 111 30.11 -10.27 5.63
N LEU A 112 30.27 -11.48 5.08
CA LEU A 112 31.49 -11.90 4.43
C LEU A 112 31.86 -10.96 3.26
N VAL A 113 30.89 -10.68 2.38
CA VAL A 113 31.08 -9.75 1.24
C VAL A 113 31.40 -8.34 1.71
N HIS A 114 30.68 -7.86 2.74
CA HIS A 114 30.85 -6.51 3.26
C HIS A 114 32.25 -6.28 3.86
N PHE A 115 32.78 -7.28 4.59
CA PHE A 115 34.10 -7.18 5.24
C PHE A 115 35.28 -7.51 4.32
N LEU A 116 35.13 -8.45 3.37
CA LEU A 116 36.21 -8.87 2.48
C LEU A 116 36.39 -7.99 1.26
N LEU A 117 35.33 -7.38 0.75
CA LEU A 117 35.38 -6.57 -0.45
C LEU A 117 35.35 -5.08 -0.09
N GLY A 118 36.38 -4.32 -0.50
CA GLY A 118 36.42 -2.87 -0.30
C GLY A 118 35.27 -2.13 -0.99
N GLU A 119 34.94 -0.93 -0.52
CA GLU A 119 33.77 -0.16 -0.96
C GLU A 119 33.77 0.21 -2.46
N LEU A 120 34.93 0.33 -3.09
CA LEU A 120 35.09 0.69 -4.51
C LEU A 120 34.95 -0.51 -5.47
N ASN A 121 34.72 -1.71 -4.96
CA ASN A 121 34.65 -2.91 -5.79
C ASN A 121 33.28 -3.06 -6.48
N LYS A 122 33.26 -3.02 -7.83
CA LYS A 122 32.04 -3.25 -8.62
C LYS A 122 31.40 -4.61 -8.34
N TRP A 123 32.22 -5.63 -8.05
CA TRP A 123 31.76 -6.97 -7.70
C TRP A 123 30.98 -7.01 -6.38
N LYS A 124 31.36 -6.18 -5.40
CA LYS A 124 30.64 -6.07 -4.12
C LYS A 124 29.17 -5.74 -4.36
N ARG A 125 28.90 -4.66 -5.10
CA ARG A 125 27.52 -4.22 -5.39
C ARG A 125 26.71 -5.29 -6.12
N GLU A 126 27.31 -5.95 -7.09
CA GLU A 126 26.63 -7.00 -7.85
C GLU A 126 26.31 -8.24 -6.98
N ILE A 127 27.21 -8.63 -6.09
CA ILE A 127 26.98 -9.74 -5.15
C ILE A 127 25.91 -9.35 -4.12
N GLU A 128 25.98 -8.14 -3.56
CA GLU A 128 24.95 -7.64 -2.63
C GLU A 128 23.55 -7.62 -3.27
N ARG A 129 23.43 -7.18 -4.53
CA ARG A 129 22.18 -7.26 -5.30
C ARG A 129 21.66 -8.69 -5.41
N LYS A 130 22.53 -9.62 -5.77
CA LYS A 130 22.15 -11.05 -5.89
C LYS A 130 21.72 -11.65 -4.55
N LEU A 131 22.39 -11.25 -3.45
CA LEU A 131 21.99 -11.67 -2.10
C LEU A 131 20.62 -11.12 -1.72
N VAL A 132 20.30 -9.88 -2.09
CA VAL A 132 18.95 -9.32 -1.86
C VAL A 132 17.89 -10.05 -2.67
N VAL A 133 18.12 -10.32 -3.95
CA VAL A 133 17.21 -11.13 -4.78
C VAL A 133 17.05 -12.53 -4.19
N MET A 134 18.13 -13.13 -3.67
CA MET A 134 18.08 -14.44 -3.00
C MET A 134 17.18 -14.41 -1.76
N ILE A 135 17.35 -13.43 -0.85
CA ILE A 135 16.50 -13.37 0.35
C ILE A 135 15.04 -13.08 0.00
N CYS A 136 14.76 -12.27 -1.02
CA CYS A 136 13.41 -12.08 -1.54
C CYS A 136 12.84 -13.39 -2.10
N SER A 137 13.66 -14.22 -2.76
CA SER A 137 13.25 -15.56 -3.21
C SER A 137 12.92 -16.51 -2.06
N VAL A 138 13.68 -16.42 -0.95
CA VAL A 138 13.38 -17.17 0.28
C VAL A 138 12.03 -16.73 0.88
N PHE A 139 11.74 -15.43 0.90
CA PHE A 139 10.43 -14.94 1.33
C PHE A 139 9.31 -15.50 0.45
N VAL A 140 9.44 -15.41 -0.86
CA VAL A 140 8.46 -15.93 -1.82
C VAL A 140 8.24 -17.43 -1.61
N ALA A 141 9.31 -18.21 -1.41
CA ALA A 141 9.23 -19.64 -1.08
C ALA A 141 8.52 -19.88 0.26
N SER A 142 8.78 -19.04 1.28
CA SER A 142 8.17 -19.18 2.62
C SER A 142 6.66 -18.91 2.63
N TRP A 143 6.12 -18.28 1.61
CA TRP A 143 4.65 -18.14 1.42
C TRP A 143 4.09 -19.14 0.41
N THR A 144 4.93 -19.98 -0.18
CA THR A 144 4.56 -20.80 -1.32
C THR A 144 3.89 -19.96 -2.41
N ALA A 145 4.49 -18.82 -2.74
CA ALA A 145 3.89 -17.91 -3.68
C ALA A 145 4.00 -18.44 -5.12
N VAL A 146 2.88 -18.36 -5.84
CA VAL A 146 2.79 -18.66 -7.27
C VAL A 146 2.62 -17.34 -8.01
N ILE A 147 3.68 -16.87 -8.63
CA ILE A 147 3.72 -15.58 -9.30
C ILE A 147 3.84 -15.81 -10.80
N LYS A 148 2.93 -15.24 -11.57
CA LYS A 148 3.00 -15.22 -13.04
C LYS A 148 3.43 -13.84 -13.50
N TYR A 149 4.57 -13.78 -14.16
CA TYR A 149 5.06 -12.56 -14.78
C TYR A 149 4.69 -12.52 -16.25
N HIS A 150 4.16 -11.41 -16.72
CA HIS A 150 3.71 -11.16 -18.06
C HIS A 150 4.41 -9.91 -18.62
N GLY A 151 4.76 -9.95 -19.89
CA GLY A 151 5.48 -8.87 -20.57
C GLY A 151 7.01 -9.02 -20.53
N PRO A 152 7.73 -8.05 -21.08
CA PRO A 152 9.18 -8.11 -21.18
C PRO A 152 9.82 -7.99 -19.78
N ARG A 153 10.88 -8.76 -19.56
CA ARG A 153 11.64 -8.68 -18.31
C ARG A 153 12.22 -7.26 -18.14
N PRO A 154 12.10 -6.64 -16.95
CA PRO A 154 12.69 -5.34 -16.70
C PRO A 154 14.18 -5.33 -17.00
N SER A 155 14.63 -4.34 -17.75
CA SER A 155 16.06 -4.14 -18.04
C SER A 155 16.56 -2.90 -17.29
N MET A 156 17.80 -2.98 -16.81
CA MET A 156 18.48 -1.82 -16.23
C MET A 156 18.84 -0.85 -17.36
N ARG A 157 18.10 0.24 -17.47
CA ARG A 157 18.38 1.34 -18.39
C ARG A 157 18.38 2.65 -17.61
N PRO A 158 19.29 3.59 -17.92
CA PRO A 158 19.19 4.94 -17.35
C PRO A 158 17.90 5.62 -17.79
N GLN A 159 17.50 6.65 -17.06
CA GLN A 159 16.32 7.48 -17.36
C GLN A 159 15.00 6.71 -17.47
N GLN A 160 14.79 5.75 -16.57
CA GLN A 160 13.49 5.08 -16.45
C GLN A 160 13.09 4.91 -14.99
N VAL A 161 11.78 4.95 -14.74
CA VAL A 161 11.16 4.69 -13.45
C VAL A 161 10.05 3.66 -13.60
N PHE A 162 10.01 2.68 -12.72
CA PHE A 162 8.92 1.72 -12.65
C PHE A 162 7.85 2.23 -11.69
N VAL A 163 6.60 2.13 -12.10
CA VAL A 163 5.45 2.62 -11.34
C VAL A 163 4.45 1.49 -11.20
N ALA A 164 4.08 1.13 -9.96
CA ALA A 164 3.16 0.05 -9.68
C ALA A 164 2.03 0.46 -8.73
N ASN A 165 0.86 -0.20 -8.86
CA ASN A 165 -0.17 -0.15 -7.82
C ASN A 165 0.33 -0.84 -6.55
N HIS A 166 -0.21 -0.48 -5.38
CA HIS A 166 0.31 -0.92 -4.09
C HIS A 166 -0.76 -1.57 -3.21
N THR A 167 -0.69 -2.89 -3.10
CA THR A 167 -1.64 -3.68 -2.30
C THR A 167 -1.04 -4.08 -0.95
N SER A 168 0.25 -4.39 -0.92
CA SER A 168 0.92 -4.88 0.28
C SER A 168 2.42 -4.57 0.23
N MET A 169 3.08 -4.56 1.39
CA MET A 169 4.54 -4.47 1.47
C MET A 169 5.26 -5.62 0.75
N ILE A 170 4.58 -6.75 0.51
CA ILE A 170 5.16 -7.86 -0.24
C ILE A 170 5.25 -7.57 -1.75
N ASP A 171 4.59 -6.54 -2.27
CA ASP A 171 4.69 -6.13 -3.68
C ASP A 171 6.15 -5.88 -4.07
N PHE A 172 6.91 -5.21 -3.19
CA PHE A 172 8.34 -5.01 -3.38
C PHE A 172 9.09 -6.35 -3.49
N ILE A 173 8.85 -7.27 -2.56
CA ILE A 173 9.52 -8.57 -2.53
C ILE A 173 9.22 -9.39 -3.80
N ILE A 174 7.99 -9.30 -4.30
CA ILE A 174 7.57 -9.97 -5.54
C ILE A 174 8.29 -9.37 -6.75
N LEU A 175 8.39 -8.05 -6.84
CA LEU A 175 9.04 -7.38 -7.97
C LEU A 175 10.55 -7.59 -7.97
N GLU A 176 11.20 -7.68 -6.79
CA GLU A 176 12.62 -8.00 -6.64
C GLU A 176 13.04 -9.34 -7.25
N GLN A 177 12.10 -10.26 -7.47
CA GLN A 177 12.39 -11.53 -8.16
C GLN A 177 12.88 -11.34 -9.60
N MET A 178 12.49 -10.25 -10.23
CA MET A 178 12.81 -10.00 -11.64
C MET A 178 14.06 -9.15 -11.81
N THR A 179 14.28 -8.19 -10.95
CA THR A 179 15.47 -7.33 -10.91
C THR A 179 15.57 -6.63 -9.57
N ALA A 180 16.78 -6.25 -9.17
CA ALA A 180 16.98 -5.47 -7.96
C ALA A 180 16.52 -4.02 -8.17
N PHE A 181 15.50 -3.58 -7.46
CA PHE A 181 14.96 -2.22 -7.52
C PHE A 181 15.49 -1.34 -6.38
N ALA A 182 15.74 -0.08 -6.68
CA ALA A 182 15.77 0.97 -5.67
C ALA A 182 14.34 1.46 -5.43
N VAL A 183 13.92 1.57 -4.19
CA VAL A 183 12.54 1.97 -3.83
C VAL A 183 12.54 3.21 -2.98
N ILE A 184 11.50 4.03 -3.17
CA ILE A 184 11.19 5.10 -2.24
C ILE A 184 10.35 4.52 -1.11
N MET A 185 10.82 4.62 0.11
CA MET A 185 10.09 4.06 1.24
C MET A 185 10.18 4.94 2.48
N GLN A 186 9.17 4.79 3.33
CA GLN A 186 9.15 5.43 4.65
C GLN A 186 10.04 4.65 5.61
N LYS A 187 10.72 5.35 6.52
CA LYS A 187 11.45 4.71 7.63
C LYS A 187 10.46 4.00 8.55
N HIS A 188 10.73 2.72 8.81
CA HIS A 188 9.96 1.94 9.78
C HIS A 188 10.76 1.77 11.08
N PRO A 189 10.10 1.75 12.25
CA PRO A 189 10.76 1.45 13.52
C PRO A 189 11.02 -0.06 13.67
N GLY A 190 11.87 -0.42 14.65
CA GLY A 190 12.11 -1.80 15.06
C GLY A 190 12.91 -2.62 14.05
N TRP A 191 12.66 -3.94 14.04
CA TRP A 191 13.41 -4.89 13.22
C TRP A 191 13.26 -4.64 11.70
N VAL A 192 12.11 -4.17 11.25
CA VAL A 192 11.89 -3.79 9.85
C VAL A 192 12.84 -2.66 9.47
N GLY A 193 12.96 -1.61 10.30
CA GLY A 193 13.89 -0.50 10.07
C GLY A 193 15.36 -0.91 10.11
N PHE A 194 15.71 -1.91 10.94
CA PHE A 194 17.06 -2.46 10.97
C PHE A 194 17.39 -3.17 9.65
N ILE A 195 16.52 -4.03 9.17
CA ILE A 195 16.65 -4.71 7.88
C ILE A 195 16.70 -3.71 6.73
N GLN A 196 15.81 -2.71 6.77
CA GLN A 196 15.81 -1.63 5.81
C GLN A 196 17.19 -0.95 5.71
N LYS A 197 17.83 -0.62 6.83
CA LYS A 197 19.15 0.02 6.83
C LYS A 197 20.24 -0.82 6.17
N ILE A 198 20.20 -2.13 6.36
CA ILE A 198 21.25 -3.04 5.86
C ILE A 198 21.00 -3.38 4.38
N ILE A 199 19.83 -3.89 4.06
CA ILE A 199 19.49 -4.40 2.73
C ILE A 199 19.29 -3.27 1.74
N VAL A 200 18.58 -2.25 2.17
CA VAL A 200 18.06 -1.21 1.30
C VAL A 200 19.11 -0.15 0.99
N ALA A 201 20.11 0.02 1.87
CA ALA A 201 21.26 0.88 1.57
C ALA A 201 22.07 0.35 0.38
N SER A 202 22.23 -0.97 0.26
CA SER A 202 22.97 -1.60 -0.86
C SER A 202 22.24 -1.46 -2.21
N LEU A 203 20.93 -1.30 -2.21
CA LEU A 203 20.12 -1.11 -3.41
C LEU A 203 20.02 0.36 -3.85
N GLY A 204 20.50 1.31 -3.06
CA GLY A 204 20.37 2.75 -3.36
C GLY A 204 18.97 3.31 -3.10
N CYS A 205 18.21 2.71 -2.17
CA CYS A 205 16.86 3.16 -1.87
C CYS A 205 16.83 4.53 -1.18
N ILE A 206 15.75 5.27 -1.45
CA ILE A 206 15.59 6.65 -0.99
C ILE A 206 14.59 6.68 0.16
N TRP A 207 15.01 7.29 1.28
CA TRP A 207 14.20 7.40 2.50
C TRP A 207 13.56 8.76 2.61
N PHE A 208 12.32 8.81 3.10
CA PHE A 208 11.66 10.06 3.43
C PHE A 208 10.89 9.99 4.75
N ASN A 209 10.75 11.14 5.40
CA ASN A 209 9.84 11.35 6.51
C ASN A 209 8.61 12.07 6.01
N ARG A 210 7.41 11.61 6.36
CA ARG A 210 6.15 12.23 5.90
C ARG A 210 5.87 13.62 6.48
N THR A 211 6.53 13.98 7.56
CA THR A 211 6.22 15.14 8.38
C THR A 211 6.87 16.45 7.92
N GLU A 212 7.88 16.41 7.05
CA GLU A 212 8.67 17.58 6.70
C GLU A 212 8.44 17.99 5.25
N ALA A 213 7.96 19.23 5.03
CA ALA A 213 7.75 19.77 3.69
C ALA A 213 9.08 19.96 2.93
N GLU A 214 10.17 20.28 3.64
CA GLU A 214 11.52 20.40 3.11
C GLU A 214 12.06 19.09 2.54
N ASP A 215 11.62 17.94 3.06
CA ASP A 215 12.01 16.63 2.54
C ASP A 215 11.53 16.41 1.09
N ARG A 216 10.50 17.09 0.61
CA ARG A 216 9.96 16.88 -0.74
C ARG A 216 10.94 17.32 -1.83
N GLU A 217 11.58 18.48 -1.68
CA GLU A 217 12.57 18.96 -2.65
C GLU A 217 13.83 18.12 -2.61
N ILE A 218 14.28 17.74 -1.40
CA ILE A 218 15.43 16.88 -1.22
C ILE A 218 15.19 15.51 -1.86
N VAL A 219 14.01 14.93 -1.65
CA VAL A 219 13.61 13.66 -2.28
C VAL A 219 13.54 13.80 -3.79
N ALA A 220 12.93 14.85 -4.33
CA ALA A 220 12.83 15.08 -5.77
C ALA A 220 14.23 15.22 -6.41
N ARG A 221 15.17 15.92 -5.75
CA ARG A 221 16.55 16.03 -6.21
C ARG A 221 17.27 14.67 -6.20
N LYS A 222 17.18 13.92 -5.10
CA LYS A 222 17.77 12.57 -5.00
C LYS A 222 17.22 11.60 -6.03
N LEU A 223 15.93 11.71 -6.36
CA LEU A 223 15.32 10.92 -7.41
C LEU A 223 15.91 11.22 -8.78
N ARG A 224 16.06 12.51 -9.12
CA ARG A 224 16.66 12.92 -10.39
C ARG A 224 18.14 12.47 -10.47
N GLU A 225 18.90 12.65 -9.40
CA GLU A 225 20.30 12.18 -9.32
C GLU A 225 20.38 10.65 -9.50
N HIS A 226 19.48 9.90 -8.86
CA HIS A 226 19.44 8.43 -8.98
C HIS A 226 19.13 7.97 -10.40
N ILE A 227 18.15 8.57 -11.07
CA ILE A 227 17.76 8.22 -12.44
C ILE A 227 18.84 8.54 -13.47
N GLN A 228 19.64 9.58 -13.23
CA GLN A 228 20.77 9.95 -14.09
C GLN A 228 21.98 9.05 -13.90
N GLY A 229 22.06 8.32 -12.80
CA GLY A 229 23.15 7.40 -12.47
C GLY A 229 23.18 6.18 -13.38
N VAL A 230 24.26 5.99 -14.13
CA VAL A 230 24.42 4.87 -15.10
C VAL A 230 24.43 3.51 -14.40
N ASP A 231 24.99 3.43 -13.18
CA ASP A 231 25.15 2.20 -12.39
C ASP A 231 24.06 2.03 -11.32
N SER A 232 23.03 2.88 -11.33
CA SER A 232 21.94 2.84 -10.35
C SER A 232 20.96 1.71 -10.66
N ASN A 233 20.41 1.10 -9.60
CA ASN A 233 19.30 0.15 -9.78
C ASN A 233 18.08 0.85 -10.37
N PRO A 234 17.24 0.17 -11.17
CA PRO A 234 15.97 0.73 -11.62
C PRO A 234 15.15 1.24 -10.44
N LEU A 235 14.60 2.43 -10.56
CA LEU A 235 13.78 3.02 -9.51
C LEU A 235 12.35 2.48 -9.56
N LEU A 236 11.82 2.02 -8.42
CA LEU A 236 10.42 1.58 -8.28
C LEU A 236 9.67 2.55 -7.34
N ILE A 237 8.54 3.05 -7.82
CA ILE A 237 7.68 3.96 -7.07
C ILE A 237 6.26 3.40 -7.01
N PHE A 238 5.66 3.47 -5.81
CA PHE A 238 4.24 3.21 -5.59
C PHE A 238 3.51 4.54 -5.42
N PRO A 239 2.95 5.14 -6.50
CA PRO A 239 2.44 6.52 -6.47
C PRO A 239 1.15 6.68 -5.65
N GLU A 240 0.48 5.60 -5.29
CA GLU A 240 -0.65 5.61 -4.34
C GLU A 240 -0.23 6.07 -2.94
N GLY A 241 1.06 5.91 -2.59
CA GLY A 241 1.63 6.30 -1.31
C GLY A 241 1.09 5.55 -0.09
N THR A 242 0.24 4.54 -0.29
CA THR A 242 -0.30 3.66 0.74
C THR A 242 -0.81 2.36 0.12
N CYS A 243 -0.92 1.30 0.92
CA CYS A 243 -1.55 0.06 0.46
C CYS A 243 -3.05 0.24 0.32
N VAL A 244 -3.58 -0.15 -0.83
CA VAL A 244 -4.98 -0.14 -1.23
C VAL A 244 -5.43 -1.58 -1.44
N ASN A 245 -6.69 -1.90 -1.17
CA ASN A 245 -7.13 -3.27 -1.36
C ASN A 245 -7.13 -3.67 -2.84
N ASN A 246 -7.09 -4.97 -3.09
CA ASN A 246 -6.92 -5.57 -4.42
C ASN A 246 -8.12 -5.36 -5.40
N HIS A 247 -9.04 -4.43 -5.10
CA HIS A 247 -10.19 -4.09 -5.95
C HIS A 247 -10.17 -2.66 -6.46
N TYR A 248 -9.45 -1.78 -5.78
CA TYR A 248 -9.43 -0.35 -6.07
C TYR A 248 -8.02 0.16 -6.30
N THR A 249 -7.91 1.30 -6.95
CA THR A 249 -6.72 2.14 -7.00
C THR A 249 -7.11 3.56 -6.68
N VAL A 250 -6.29 4.25 -5.89
CA VAL A 250 -6.46 5.66 -5.52
C VAL A 250 -5.61 6.54 -6.42
N MET A 251 -5.83 7.87 -6.39
CA MET A 251 -5.08 8.83 -7.19
C MET A 251 -3.58 8.61 -7.09
N PHE A 252 -2.92 8.61 -8.23
CA PHE A 252 -1.47 8.57 -8.33
C PHE A 252 -0.87 9.96 -8.05
N LYS A 253 0.14 10.00 -7.18
CA LYS A 253 0.87 11.23 -6.88
C LYS A 253 1.82 11.56 -8.01
N LYS A 254 1.86 12.83 -8.41
CA LYS A 254 2.61 13.35 -9.56
C LYS A 254 4.14 13.18 -9.48
N GLY A 255 4.72 12.98 -8.30
CA GLY A 255 6.17 13.00 -8.09
C GLY A 255 6.97 12.01 -8.94
N ALA A 256 6.40 10.87 -9.33
CA ALA A 256 7.03 9.92 -10.26
C ALA A 256 6.97 10.40 -11.73
N PHE A 257 6.06 11.30 -12.05
CA PHE A 257 5.72 11.76 -13.39
C PHE A 257 6.32 13.13 -13.74
N GLU A 258 7.04 13.75 -12.80
CA GLU A 258 7.77 15.00 -12.93
C GLU A 258 9.29 14.79 -13.17
N LEU A 259 9.71 13.55 -13.40
CA LEU A 259 11.13 13.18 -13.45
C LEU A 259 11.73 13.24 -14.85
N ASP A 260 10.93 13.62 -15.85
CA ASP A 260 11.33 13.73 -17.27
C ASP A 260 12.08 12.49 -17.77
N CYS A 261 11.52 11.32 -17.48
CA CYS A 261 12.07 10.02 -17.86
C CYS A 261 10.97 9.06 -18.32
N ALA A 262 11.38 7.91 -18.87
CA ALA A 262 10.44 6.85 -19.23
C ALA A 262 9.76 6.27 -18.00
N VAL A 263 8.45 6.24 -17.97
CA VAL A 263 7.65 5.58 -16.93
C VAL A 263 7.26 4.20 -17.43
N CYS A 264 7.70 3.15 -16.71
CA CYS A 264 7.40 1.75 -16.98
C CYS A 264 6.27 1.28 -16.04
N PRO A 265 5.02 1.19 -16.51
CA PRO A 265 3.91 0.80 -15.65
C PRO A 265 3.96 -0.70 -15.34
N VAL A 266 3.67 -1.05 -14.09
CA VAL A 266 3.57 -2.43 -13.61
C VAL A 266 2.22 -2.63 -12.94
N ALA A 267 1.45 -3.59 -13.40
CA ALA A 267 0.17 -3.93 -12.80
C ALA A 267 0.30 -5.19 -11.94
N ILE A 268 -0.14 -5.14 -10.70
CA ILE A 268 -0.09 -6.24 -9.73
C ILE A 268 -1.52 -6.62 -9.35
N LYS A 269 -1.84 -7.91 -9.44
CA LYS A 269 -3.13 -8.44 -9.03
C LYS A 269 -2.98 -9.73 -8.23
N TYR A 270 -3.48 -9.74 -7.00
CA TYR A 270 -3.52 -10.94 -6.18
C TYR A 270 -4.82 -11.71 -6.39
N ASN A 271 -4.71 -13.03 -6.38
CA ASN A 271 -5.87 -13.89 -6.32
C ASN A 271 -6.16 -14.24 -4.85
N LYS A 272 -7.38 -13.97 -4.40
CA LYS A 272 -7.81 -14.17 -3.01
C LYS A 272 -8.17 -15.59 -2.64
N ILE A 273 -8.03 -16.55 -3.55
CA ILE A 273 -8.49 -17.94 -3.35
C ILE A 273 -7.98 -18.56 -2.04
N PHE A 274 -6.75 -18.23 -1.64
CA PHE A 274 -6.14 -18.80 -0.43
C PHE A 274 -5.93 -17.79 0.68
N VAL A 275 -5.70 -16.51 0.34
CA VAL A 275 -5.45 -15.44 1.30
C VAL A 275 -5.67 -14.06 0.67
N ASP A 276 -6.18 -13.13 1.44
CA ASP A 276 -6.17 -11.72 1.06
C ASP A 276 -4.77 -11.15 1.35
N ALA A 277 -4.04 -10.81 0.28
CA ALA A 277 -2.70 -10.23 0.38
C ALA A 277 -2.70 -8.75 0.77
N PHE A 278 -3.86 -8.10 0.88
CA PHE A 278 -3.95 -6.70 1.26
C PHE A 278 -3.47 -6.48 2.71
N TRP A 279 -2.47 -5.62 2.86
CA TRP A 279 -1.99 -5.23 4.18
C TRP A 279 -2.71 -4.00 4.71
N ASN A 280 -3.59 -4.22 5.69
CA ASN A 280 -4.24 -3.14 6.42
C ASN A 280 -3.35 -2.66 7.59
N SER A 281 -2.47 -1.71 7.31
CA SER A 281 -1.51 -1.16 8.28
C SER A 281 -2.14 -0.46 9.49
N LYS A 282 -3.45 -0.11 9.44
CA LYS A 282 -4.19 0.43 10.60
C LYS A 282 -4.63 -0.63 11.59
N LYS A 283 -4.85 -1.85 11.11
CA LYS A 283 -5.42 -2.94 11.93
C LYS A 283 -4.40 -4.00 12.30
N GLN A 284 -3.32 -4.12 11.52
CA GLN A 284 -2.41 -5.25 11.63
C GLN A 284 -0.96 -4.80 11.45
N SER A 285 -0.06 -5.28 12.33
CA SER A 285 1.37 -5.10 12.16
C SER A 285 1.87 -5.87 10.94
N PHE A 286 3.01 -5.46 10.38
CA PHE A 286 3.61 -6.17 9.24
C PHE A 286 4.00 -7.61 9.61
N THR A 287 4.52 -7.84 10.82
CA THR A 287 4.85 -9.19 11.32
C THR A 287 3.62 -10.11 11.33
N MET A 288 2.50 -9.63 11.85
CA MET A 288 1.26 -10.43 11.87
C MET A 288 0.75 -10.70 10.46
N HIS A 289 0.91 -9.73 9.55
CA HIS A 289 0.57 -9.93 8.13
C HIS A 289 1.43 -11.03 7.51
N LEU A 290 2.74 -11.05 7.75
CA LEU A 290 3.63 -12.13 7.29
C LEU A 290 3.22 -13.49 7.85
N VAL A 291 2.91 -13.57 9.14
CA VAL A 291 2.41 -14.82 9.77
C VAL A 291 1.13 -15.28 9.09
N GLN A 292 0.19 -14.37 8.79
CA GLN A 292 -1.04 -14.69 8.07
C GLN A 292 -0.74 -15.28 6.68
N LEU A 293 0.20 -14.70 5.94
CA LEU A 293 0.61 -15.23 4.64
C LEU A 293 1.26 -16.61 4.78
N MET A 294 2.15 -16.79 5.77
CA MET A 294 2.84 -18.05 6.04
C MET A 294 1.92 -19.16 6.54
N THR A 295 0.79 -18.82 7.16
CA THR A 295 -0.23 -19.78 7.62
C THR A 295 -1.30 -20.06 6.57
N SER A 296 -1.29 -19.37 5.43
CA SER A 296 -2.18 -19.62 4.29
C SER A 296 -1.70 -20.83 3.46
N TRP A 297 -2.50 -21.25 2.47
CA TRP A 297 -2.06 -22.30 1.54
C TRP A 297 -1.01 -21.81 0.57
N ALA A 298 -1.23 -20.66 -0.02
CA ALA A 298 -0.33 -20.02 -0.97
C ALA A 298 -0.69 -18.54 -1.16
N VAL A 299 0.24 -17.77 -1.70
CA VAL A 299 -0.02 -16.44 -2.26
C VAL A 299 -0.01 -16.55 -3.77
N VAL A 300 -1.10 -16.18 -4.43
CA VAL A 300 -1.18 -16.23 -5.90
C VAL A 300 -1.24 -14.82 -6.44
N CYS A 301 -0.36 -14.52 -7.40
CA CYS A 301 -0.22 -13.18 -7.94
C CYS A 301 0.09 -13.20 -9.43
N ASP A 302 -0.51 -12.29 -10.18
CA ASP A 302 -0.15 -11.94 -11.55
C ASP A 302 0.50 -10.56 -11.57
N VAL A 303 1.61 -10.43 -12.30
CA VAL A 303 2.37 -9.19 -12.49
C VAL A 303 2.54 -8.95 -13.98
N TRP A 304 2.09 -7.80 -14.46
CA TRP A 304 2.23 -7.39 -15.88
C TRP A 304 3.16 -6.20 -15.99
N TYR A 305 4.23 -6.36 -16.76
CA TYR A 305 5.07 -5.25 -17.19
C TYR A 305 4.48 -4.70 -18.48
N LEU A 306 4.06 -3.43 -18.44
CA LEU A 306 3.43 -2.75 -19.57
C LEU A 306 4.47 -1.92 -20.35
N GLU A 307 4.10 -1.51 -21.56
CA GLU A 307 4.96 -0.71 -22.42
C GLU A 307 5.35 0.63 -21.75
N PRO A 308 6.63 1.02 -21.83
CA PRO A 308 7.12 2.29 -21.31
C PRO A 308 6.33 3.47 -21.90
N GLN A 309 6.04 4.43 -21.05
CA GLN A 309 5.28 5.64 -21.39
C GLN A 309 6.13 6.88 -21.20
N TYR A 310 5.90 7.87 -22.03
CA TYR A 310 6.49 9.20 -21.93
C TYR A 310 5.38 10.24 -21.80
N ILE A 311 5.69 11.38 -21.18
CA ILE A 311 4.79 12.50 -21.14
C ILE A 311 4.57 13.01 -22.57
N ARG A 312 3.33 13.30 -22.93
CA ARG A 312 2.96 13.78 -24.27
C ARG A 312 3.10 15.29 -24.36
N PRO A 313 3.33 15.86 -25.56
CA PRO A 313 3.31 17.31 -25.73
C PRO A 313 2.00 17.93 -25.21
N GLY A 314 2.09 18.89 -24.30
CA GLY A 314 0.93 19.55 -23.69
C GLY A 314 0.27 18.78 -22.53
N GLU A 315 0.69 17.56 -22.22
CA GLU A 315 0.19 16.77 -21.08
C GLU A 315 0.84 17.26 -19.78
N THR A 316 0.03 17.50 -18.76
CA THR A 316 0.54 17.81 -17.42
C THR A 316 1.00 16.52 -16.70
N PRO A 317 1.89 16.60 -15.70
CA PRO A 317 2.29 15.44 -14.90
C PRO A 317 1.11 14.73 -14.19
N ILE A 318 0.02 15.46 -13.91
CA ILE A 318 -1.19 14.91 -13.29
C ILE A 318 -1.96 14.07 -14.33
N GLU A 319 -2.18 14.60 -15.54
CA GLU A 319 -2.82 13.87 -16.62
C GLU A 319 -2.01 12.63 -17.04
N PHE A 320 -0.69 12.76 -17.06
CA PHE A 320 0.20 11.62 -17.30
C PHE A 320 0.04 10.55 -16.21
N ALA A 321 -0.02 10.96 -14.94
CA ALA A 321 -0.26 10.03 -13.81
C ALA A 321 -1.62 9.32 -13.95
N GLU A 322 -2.68 10.04 -14.32
CA GLU A 322 -4.01 9.47 -14.55
C GLU A 322 -4.01 8.47 -15.72
N ARG A 323 -3.34 8.80 -16.82
CA ARG A 323 -3.22 7.90 -17.98
C ARG A 323 -2.49 6.61 -17.62
N VAL A 324 -1.40 6.69 -16.87
CA VAL A 324 -0.66 5.51 -16.40
C VAL A 324 -1.51 4.71 -15.39
N GLN A 325 -2.23 5.39 -14.51
CA GLN A 325 -3.17 4.76 -13.59
C GLN A 325 -4.27 3.99 -14.35
N ASP A 326 -4.79 4.55 -15.44
CA ASP A 326 -5.79 3.88 -16.29
C ASP A 326 -5.22 2.59 -16.90
N MET A 327 -4.01 2.63 -17.44
CA MET A 327 -3.36 1.45 -17.99
C MET A 327 -3.22 0.33 -16.95
N ILE A 328 -2.75 0.67 -15.75
CA ILE A 328 -2.57 -0.28 -14.65
C ILE A 328 -3.94 -0.80 -14.17
N SER A 329 -4.92 0.08 -13.97
CA SER A 329 -6.24 -0.28 -13.46
C SER A 329 -7.01 -1.19 -14.41
N VAL A 330 -6.97 -0.90 -15.70
CA VAL A 330 -7.59 -1.74 -16.74
C VAL A 330 -6.93 -3.12 -16.76
N ARG A 331 -5.59 -3.16 -16.72
CA ARG A 331 -4.87 -4.44 -16.78
C ARG A 331 -5.09 -5.31 -15.56
N ALA A 332 -5.08 -4.73 -14.36
CA ALA A 332 -5.29 -5.45 -13.11
C ALA A 332 -6.77 -5.60 -12.73
N GLY A 333 -7.72 -5.05 -13.52
CA GLY A 333 -9.15 -5.06 -13.19
C GLY A 333 -9.44 -4.35 -11.87
N LEU A 334 -8.84 -3.16 -11.67
CA LEU A 334 -9.04 -2.33 -10.48
C LEU A 334 -10.03 -1.19 -10.77
N LYS A 335 -10.83 -0.83 -9.77
CA LYS A 335 -11.74 0.31 -9.86
C LYS A 335 -11.01 1.58 -9.40
N LYS A 336 -10.96 2.58 -10.24
CA LYS A 336 -10.42 3.90 -9.87
C LYS A 336 -11.35 4.60 -8.90
N VAL A 337 -10.78 5.26 -7.90
CA VAL A 337 -11.48 6.19 -7.03
C VAL A 337 -10.83 7.56 -7.11
N PRO A 338 -11.64 8.67 -7.12
CA PRO A 338 -11.15 10.01 -7.38
C PRO A 338 -10.58 10.71 -6.14
N TRP A 339 -10.05 9.97 -5.18
CA TRP A 339 -9.44 10.52 -3.97
C TRP A 339 -8.06 9.95 -3.69
N ASP A 340 -7.28 10.68 -2.87
CA ASP A 340 -5.94 10.32 -2.44
C ASP A 340 -5.96 9.23 -1.35
N GLY A 341 -4.92 8.44 -1.31
CA GLY A 341 -4.60 7.48 -0.24
C GLY A 341 -4.49 8.09 1.17
N TYR A 342 -4.42 9.43 1.26
CA TYR A 342 -4.47 10.18 2.52
C TYR A 342 -5.74 9.86 3.34
N LEU A 343 -6.87 9.62 2.69
CA LEU A 343 -8.14 9.25 3.34
C LEU A 343 -8.08 7.90 4.08
N LYS A 344 -7.02 7.13 3.93
CA LYS A 344 -6.78 5.96 4.78
C LYS A 344 -6.59 6.35 6.25
N TYR A 345 -5.98 7.49 6.50
CA TYR A 345 -5.56 7.92 7.84
C TYR A 345 -6.37 9.09 8.38
N PHE A 346 -6.96 9.89 7.51
CA PHE A 346 -7.67 11.12 7.84
C PHE A 346 -9.11 11.05 7.33
N ARG A 347 -10.00 11.77 8.00
CA ARG A 347 -11.40 11.91 7.54
C ARG A 347 -11.44 12.81 6.31
N PRO A 348 -12.37 12.57 5.37
CA PRO A 348 -12.58 13.48 4.25
C PRO A 348 -13.05 14.85 4.75
N SER A 349 -12.70 15.92 4.01
CA SER A 349 -13.17 17.26 4.34
C SER A 349 -14.71 17.36 4.22
N PRO A 350 -15.37 18.22 5.01
CA PRO A 350 -16.82 18.42 4.90
C PRO A 350 -17.29 18.67 3.47
N LYS A 351 -16.60 19.53 2.72
CA LYS A 351 -16.92 19.79 1.30
C LYS A 351 -16.89 18.54 0.42
N LEU A 352 -15.98 17.61 0.68
CA LEU A 352 -15.89 16.37 -0.08
C LEU A 352 -17.04 15.42 0.28
N ILE A 353 -17.44 15.40 1.53
CA ILE A 353 -18.59 14.62 2.01
C ILE A 353 -19.88 15.18 1.37
N GLU A 354 -20.14 16.48 1.47
CA GLU A 354 -21.30 17.16 0.90
C GLU A 354 -21.40 16.90 -0.61
N ARG A 355 -20.30 17.08 -1.35
CA ARG A 355 -20.28 16.78 -2.78
C ARG A 355 -20.65 15.33 -3.09
N LYS A 356 -20.17 14.38 -2.29
CA LYS A 356 -20.52 12.97 -2.43
C LYS A 356 -21.98 12.70 -2.11
N GLN A 357 -22.52 13.35 -1.09
CA GLN A 357 -23.95 13.25 -0.73
C GLN A 357 -24.81 13.78 -1.87
N GLN A 358 -24.45 14.92 -2.48
CA GLN A 358 -25.14 15.46 -3.65
C GLN A 358 -25.13 14.48 -4.84
N ILE A 359 -23.96 13.97 -5.22
CA ILE A 359 -23.83 13.00 -6.31
C ILE A 359 -24.65 11.73 -6.02
N PHE A 360 -24.68 11.28 -4.76
CA PHE A 360 -25.48 10.13 -4.38
C PHE A 360 -26.96 10.42 -4.49
N ALA A 361 -27.44 11.58 -4.00
CA ALA A 361 -28.82 12.01 -4.11
C ALA A 361 -29.27 12.13 -5.58
N GLU A 362 -28.46 12.79 -6.42
CA GLU A 362 -28.72 12.89 -7.86
C GLU A 362 -28.82 11.51 -8.52
N SER A 363 -27.95 10.58 -8.19
CA SER A 363 -27.97 9.22 -8.74
C SER A 363 -29.23 8.42 -8.32
N VAL A 364 -29.78 8.69 -7.14
CA VAL A 364 -31.04 8.09 -6.67
C VAL A 364 -32.23 8.70 -7.41
N LEU A 365 -32.26 10.03 -7.56
CA LEU A 365 -33.32 10.72 -8.29
C LEU A 365 -33.39 10.27 -9.76
N GLN A 366 -32.25 10.22 -10.44
CA GLN A 366 -32.18 9.74 -11.81
C GLN A 366 -32.74 8.33 -11.99
N ARG A 367 -32.41 7.41 -11.07
CA ARG A 367 -32.96 6.04 -11.11
C ARG A 367 -34.46 5.96 -10.83
N LEU A 368 -35.02 6.93 -10.10
CA LEU A 368 -36.46 7.01 -9.86
C LEU A 368 -37.20 7.57 -11.08
N GLU A 369 -36.56 8.48 -11.84
CA GLU A 369 -37.13 9.03 -13.08
C GLU A 369 -37.10 8.05 -14.25
N GLU A 370 -36.12 7.12 -14.27
CA GLU A 370 -35.97 6.07 -15.29
C GLU A 370 -37.00 4.91 -15.12
N LYS A 371 -37.75 4.84 -14.02
CA LYS A 371 -38.78 3.84 -13.74
C LYS A 371 -40.18 4.38 -14.00
#